data_ffd950419c6bd9e121ee9dfd9123f0d0
#
_entry.id   ffd950419c6bd9e121ee9dfd9123f0d0
#
_cell.length_a   1.000
_cell.length_b   1.000
_cell.length_c   1.000
_cell.angle_alpha   90.00
_cell.angle_beta   90.00
_cell.angle_gamma   90.00
#
_symmetry.space_group_name_H-M   'P 1'
#
loop_
_entity.id
_entity.type
_entity.pdbx_description
1 polymer ?
#
loop_
_entity_poly.entity_id
_entity_poly.type
_entity_poly.pdbx_seq_one_letter_code
_entity_poly.pdbx_strand_id
1 'polypeptide(L)'
;MIRVNHAGERGAIKIYEGQLRALQLFNKDPELQNTIKEMRDHELEHLEFFENQIIERKVRPTALLPLWDVLGTALGFGTALLGKKATALCTSAVEEVIGGHYGEQIDILSKEYKEEKELKKKFIKFREEELEHKNTAESLGANNDGLYSILDAVIKNSSKLAIAISKKY
;
A
#
# COMPACT_ATOMS: atom_id res chain seq x y z
N MET A 1 -5.80 -10.21 -10.75
CA MET A 1 -5.53 -8.78 -10.53
C MET A 1 -6.44 -8.20 -9.44
N ILE A 2 -7.75 -8.05 -9.66
CA ILE A 2 -8.71 -7.36 -8.76
C ILE A 2 -8.60 -7.81 -7.29
N ARG A 3 -8.64 -9.14 -7.01
CA ARG A 3 -8.52 -9.68 -5.63
C ARG A 3 -7.26 -9.20 -4.92
N VAL A 4 -6.16 -9.20 -5.62
CA VAL A 4 -4.84 -8.87 -5.03
C VAL A 4 -4.74 -7.39 -4.75
N ASN A 5 -5.19 -6.55 -5.68
CA ASN A 5 -5.20 -5.11 -5.48
C ASN A 5 -6.14 -4.73 -4.34
N HIS A 6 -7.36 -5.28 -4.30
CA HIS A 6 -8.27 -5.09 -3.17
C HIS A 6 -7.61 -5.39 -1.82
N ALA A 7 -6.82 -6.48 -1.75
CA ALA A 7 -6.09 -6.83 -0.53
C ALA A 7 -4.91 -5.86 -0.26
N GLY A 8 -4.26 -5.38 -1.31
CA GLY A 8 -3.17 -4.41 -1.24
C GLY A 8 -3.63 -3.08 -0.67
N GLU A 9 -4.65 -2.46 -1.29
CA GLU A 9 -5.21 -1.18 -0.84
C GLU A 9 -5.71 -1.26 0.61
N ARG A 10 -6.44 -2.34 0.94
CA ARG A 10 -6.87 -2.56 2.32
C ARG A 10 -5.68 -2.68 3.29
N GLY A 11 -4.62 -3.36 2.88
CA GLY A 11 -3.38 -3.48 3.66
C GLY A 11 -2.69 -2.14 3.86
N ALA A 12 -2.57 -1.29 2.83
CA ALA A 12 -2.01 0.05 2.89
C ALA A 12 -2.80 0.94 3.87
N ILE A 13 -4.14 0.94 3.77
CA ILE A 13 -5.01 1.65 4.72
C ILE A 13 -4.72 1.22 6.16
N LYS A 14 -4.57 -0.09 6.42
CA LYS A 14 -4.29 -0.60 7.76
C LYS A 14 -2.90 -0.19 8.28
N ILE A 15 -1.92 -0.11 7.40
CA ILE A 15 -0.60 0.45 7.74
C ILE A 15 -0.74 1.92 8.14
N TYR A 16 -1.40 2.74 7.34
CA TYR A 16 -1.63 4.15 7.66
C TYR A 16 -2.44 4.36 8.95
N GLU A 17 -3.49 3.57 9.17
CA GLU A 17 -4.26 3.60 10.43
C GLU A 17 -3.37 3.27 11.64
N GLY A 18 -2.50 2.27 11.52
CA GLY A 18 -1.52 1.91 12.54
C GLY A 18 -0.55 3.05 12.83
N GLN A 19 0.02 3.66 11.79
CA GLN A 19 0.90 4.82 11.90
C GLN A 19 0.21 5.99 12.60
N LEU A 20 -0.97 6.38 12.14
CA LEU A 20 -1.75 7.46 12.72
C LEU A 20 -2.04 7.23 14.21
N ARG A 21 -2.42 6.00 14.56
CA ARG A 21 -2.70 5.64 15.96
C ARG A 21 -1.47 5.78 16.85
N ALA A 22 -0.31 5.33 16.41
CA ALA A 22 0.94 5.47 17.17
C ALA A 22 1.35 6.94 17.30
N LEU A 23 1.26 7.72 16.22
CA LEU A 23 1.58 9.14 16.23
C LEU A 23 0.65 9.94 17.14
N GLN A 24 -0.64 9.63 17.18
CA GLN A 24 -1.59 10.27 18.08
C GLN A 24 -1.30 10.00 19.56
N LEU A 25 -0.84 8.79 19.86
CA LEU A 25 -0.59 8.36 21.24
C LEU A 25 0.77 8.81 21.77
N PHE A 26 1.81 8.78 20.95
CA PHE A 26 3.20 8.85 21.42
C PHE A 26 4.02 9.97 20.77
N ASN A 27 3.67 10.41 19.58
CA ASN A 27 4.43 11.42 18.85
C ASN A 27 3.48 12.39 18.13
N LYS A 28 3.28 13.55 18.74
CA LYS A 28 2.40 14.59 18.17
C LYS A 28 3.13 15.40 17.11
N ASP A 29 3.40 14.81 15.94
CA ASP A 29 3.84 15.52 14.74
C ASP A 29 2.59 15.77 13.86
N PRO A 30 1.96 16.96 13.91
CA PRO A 30 0.73 17.24 13.17
C PRO A 30 0.95 17.23 11.65
N GLU A 31 2.13 17.66 11.19
CA GLU A 31 2.44 17.70 9.76
C GLU A 31 2.51 16.27 9.19
N LEU A 32 3.27 15.39 9.87
CA LEU A 32 3.36 13.99 9.49
C LEU A 32 1.98 13.29 9.55
N GLN A 33 1.18 13.58 10.60
CA GLN A 33 -0.16 13.01 10.73
C GLN A 33 -1.08 13.45 9.58
N ASN A 34 -1.03 14.73 9.18
CA ASN A 34 -1.83 15.23 8.06
C ASN A 34 -1.42 14.57 6.75
N THR A 35 -0.11 14.47 6.47
CA THR A 35 0.38 13.80 5.26
C THR A 35 -0.04 12.34 5.18
N ILE A 36 0.10 11.58 6.28
CA ILE A 36 -0.33 10.17 6.32
C ILE A 36 -1.84 10.07 6.16
N LYS A 37 -2.61 10.99 6.72
CA LYS A 37 -4.06 11.01 6.57
C LYS A 37 -4.48 11.26 5.11
N GLU A 38 -3.83 12.19 4.43
CA GLU A 38 -4.09 12.48 3.01
C GLU A 38 -3.80 11.25 2.15
N MET A 39 -2.65 10.60 2.32
CA MET A 39 -2.32 9.35 1.61
C MET A 39 -3.35 8.26 1.89
N ARG A 40 -3.71 8.03 3.17
CA ARG A 40 -4.76 7.07 3.53
C ARG A 40 -6.10 7.38 2.84
N ASP A 41 -6.48 8.64 2.73
CA ASP A 41 -7.75 9.04 2.13
C ASP A 41 -7.75 8.75 0.61
N HIS A 42 -6.62 8.86 -0.08
CA HIS A 42 -6.45 8.37 -1.46
C HIS A 42 -6.62 6.83 -1.54
N GLU A 43 -6.03 6.08 -0.61
CA GLU A 43 -6.20 4.61 -0.59
C GLU A 43 -7.66 4.18 -0.38
N LEU A 44 -8.46 4.97 0.33
CA LEU A 44 -9.90 4.70 0.46
C LEU A 44 -10.62 4.80 -0.89
N GLU A 45 -10.24 5.73 -1.76
CA GLU A 45 -10.78 5.83 -3.13
C GLU A 45 -10.35 4.62 -3.98
N HIS A 46 -9.09 4.17 -3.86
CA HIS A 46 -8.61 2.96 -4.53
C HIS A 46 -9.39 1.73 -4.06
N LEU A 47 -9.53 1.57 -2.75
CA LEU A 47 -10.25 0.44 -2.16
C LEU A 47 -11.70 0.40 -2.64
N GLU A 48 -12.42 1.53 -2.61
CA GLU A 48 -13.81 1.63 -3.09
C GLU A 48 -13.93 1.17 -4.56
N PHE A 49 -12.98 1.58 -5.41
CA PHE A 49 -12.95 1.11 -6.79
C PHE A 49 -12.84 -0.42 -6.86
N PHE A 50 -11.92 -1.03 -6.09
CA PHE A 50 -11.75 -2.49 -6.11
C PHE A 50 -12.91 -3.24 -5.47
N GLU A 51 -13.57 -2.70 -4.45
CA GLU A 51 -14.79 -3.27 -3.89
C GLU A 51 -15.91 -3.34 -4.94
N ASN A 52 -16.09 -2.26 -5.71
CA ASN A 52 -17.02 -2.25 -6.82
C ASN A 52 -16.63 -3.27 -7.91
N GLN A 53 -15.36 -3.37 -8.29
CA GLN A 53 -14.88 -4.36 -9.26
C GLN A 53 -15.07 -5.81 -8.77
N ILE A 54 -14.93 -6.06 -7.48
CA ILE A 54 -15.20 -7.38 -6.87
C ILE A 54 -16.68 -7.77 -7.07
N ILE A 55 -17.61 -6.85 -6.85
CA ILE A 55 -19.05 -7.08 -7.00
C ILE A 55 -19.41 -7.27 -8.47
N GLU A 56 -19.01 -6.34 -9.33
CA GLU A 56 -19.32 -6.35 -10.76
C GLU A 56 -18.79 -7.59 -11.49
N ARG A 57 -17.55 -7.97 -11.19
CA ARG A 57 -16.88 -9.11 -11.83
C ARG A 57 -17.08 -10.44 -11.09
N LYS A 58 -17.83 -10.43 -9.98
CA LYS A 58 -18.07 -11.61 -9.12
C LYS A 58 -16.76 -12.29 -8.69
N VAL A 59 -15.74 -11.48 -8.38
CA VAL A 59 -14.46 -11.97 -7.89
C VAL A 59 -14.56 -12.22 -6.38
N ARG A 60 -14.06 -13.36 -5.92
CA ARG A 60 -14.00 -13.63 -4.48
C ARG A 60 -12.82 -12.88 -3.85
N PRO A 61 -13.02 -12.07 -2.80
CA PRO A 61 -11.93 -11.50 -2.01
C PRO A 61 -11.03 -12.59 -1.41
N THR A 62 -9.81 -12.24 -1.05
CA THR A 62 -8.96 -13.17 -0.31
C THR A 62 -9.54 -13.46 1.09
N ALA A 63 -9.49 -14.72 1.51
CA ALA A 63 -9.89 -15.12 2.86
C ALA A 63 -8.94 -14.60 3.96
N LEU A 64 -7.79 -14.05 3.56
CA LEU A 64 -6.73 -13.59 4.47
C LEU A 64 -6.85 -12.11 4.87
N LEU A 65 -7.93 -11.41 4.46
CA LEU A 65 -8.13 -10.01 4.84
C LEU A 65 -7.97 -9.75 6.35
N PRO A 66 -8.57 -10.56 7.26
CA PRO A 66 -8.40 -10.31 8.69
C PRO A 66 -6.95 -10.43 9.17
N LEU A 67 -6.16 -11.30 8.53
CA LEU A 67 -4.73 -11.44 8.83
C LEU A 67 -3.96 -10.20 8.35
N TRP A 68 -4.24 -9.74 7.13
CA TRP A 68 -3.62 -8.53 6.57
C TRP A 68 -3.98 -7.27 7.37
N ASP A 69 -5.21 -7.18 7.86
CA ASP A 69 -5.63 -6.08 8.74
C ASP A 69 -4.78 -5.99 10.01
N VAL A 70 -4.56 -7.12 10.68
CA VAL A 70 -3.75 -7.19 11.90
C VAL A 70 -2.28 -6.90 11.60
N LEU A 71 -1.71 -7.54 10.58
CA LEU A 71 -0.30 -7.38 10.23
C LEU A 71 0.01 -5.97 9.71
N GLY A 72 -0.86 -5.40 8.87
CA GLY A 72 -0.72 -4.04 8.38
C GLY A 72 -0.78 -3.02 9.52
N THR A 73 -1.78 -3.14 10.40
CA THR A 73 -1.89 -2.24 11.57
C THR A 73 -0.67 -2.36 12.49
N ALA A 74 -0.20 -3.59 12.75
CA ALA A 74 0.98 -3.81 13.60
C ALA A 74 2.27 -3.25 12.96
N LEU A 75 2.44 -3.42 11.65
CA LEU A 75 3.58 -2.87 10.90
C LEU A 75 3.58 -1.34 10.96
N GLY A 76 2.45 -0.71 10.63
CA GLY A 76 2.31 0.75 10.67
C GLY A 76 2.55 1.30 12.06
N PHE A 77 1.92 0.71 13.08
CA PHE A 77 2.09 1.13 14.46
C PHE A 77 3.55 0.98 14.93
N GLY A 78 4.17 -0.17 14.68
CA GLY A 78 5.54 -0.45 15.08
C GLY A 78 6.56 0.49 14.43
N THR A 79 6.42 0.76 13.11
CA THR A 79 7.31 1.69 12.41
C THR A 79 7.14 3.13 12.88
N ALA A 80 5.92 3.55 13.23
CA ALA A 80 5.69 4.89 13.77
C ALA A 80 6.25 5.06 15.19
N LEU A 81 6.29 3.99 16.02
CA LEU A 81 6.99 4.02 17.30
C LEU A 81 8.51 4.22 17.15
N LEU A 82 9.11 3.75 16.05
CA LEU A 82 10.53 3.96 15.74
C LEU A 82 10.83 5.38 15.24
N GLY A 83 9.80 6.20 15.02
CA GLY A 83 9.92 7.60 14.65
C GLY A 83 9.68 7.92 13.17
N LYS A 84 9.74 9.23 12.84
CA LYS A 84 9.39 9.78 11.52
C LYS A 84 10.11 9.06 10.36
N LYS A 85 11.41 8.81 10.48
CA LYS A 85 12.21 8.15 9.44
C LYS A 85 11.73 6.73 9.16
N ALA A 86 11.44 5.93 10.18
CA ALA A 86 10.93 4.57 10.02
C ALA A 86 9.50 4.56 9.46
N THR A 87 8.66 5.51 9.88
CA THR A 87 7.31 5.73 9.33
C THR A 87 7.37 5.99 7.83
N ALA A 88 8.17 6.96 7.43
CA ALA A 88 8.36 7.34 6.03
C ALA A 88 8.97 6.19 5.20
N LEU A 89 9.95 5.48 5.74
CA LEU A 89 10.53 4.31 5.08
C LEU A 89 9.51 3.20 4.85
N CYS A 90 8.66 2.93 5.85
CA CYS A 90 7.60 1.93 5.72
C CYS A 90 6.66 2.27 4.56
N THR A 91 6.19 3.50 4.49
CA THR A 91 5.37 3.99 3.38
C THR A 91 6.11 3.84 2.05
N SER A 92 7.31 4.43 1.91
CA SER A 92 8.09 4.34 0.66
C SER A 92 8.31 2.89 0.18
N ALA A 93 8.61 1.97 1.11
CA ALA A 93 8.87 0.56 0.78
C ALA A 93 7.61 -0.17 0.31
N VAL A 94 6.46 0.10 0.92
CA VAL A 94 5.17 -0.49 0.55
C VAL A 94 4.73 0.02 -0.81
N GLU A 95 4.75 1.36 -1.03
CA GLU A 95 4.30 1.98 -2.26
C GLU A 95 5.19 1.63 -3.46
N GLU A 96 6.49 1.42 -3.23
CA GLU A 96 7.37 0.90 -4.28
C GLU A 96 6.94 -0.50 -4.75
N VAL A 97 6.55 -1.37 -3.83
CA VAL A 97 6.09 -2.73 -4.17
C VAL A 97 4.72 -2.69 -4.86
N ILE A 98 3.79 -1.87 -4.37
CA ILE A 98 2.44 -1.75 -4.95
C ILE A 98 2.53 -1.11 -6.34
N GLY A 99 3.25 0.00 -6.50
CA GLY A 99 3.45 0.68 -7.79
C GLY A 99 4.15 -0.22 -8.82
N GLY A 100 5.12 -1.04 -8.37
CA GLY A 100 5.74 -2.08 -9.21
C GLY A 100 4.72 -3.13 -9.67
N HIS A 101 3.87 -3.59 -8.75
CA HIS A 101 2.83 -4.57 -9.04
C HIS A 101 1.78 -4.03 -10.03
N TYR A 102 1.36 -2.77 -9.90
CA TYR A 102 0.53 -2.11 -10.90
C TYR A 102 1.21 -2.07 -12.27
N GLY A 103 2.53 -1.77 -12.32
CA GLY A 103 3.30 -1.77 -13.55
C GLY A 103 3.22 -3.12 -14.29
N GLU A 104 3.46 -4.23 -13.57
CA GLU A 104 3.33 -5.58 -14.12
C GLU A 104 1.91 -5.86 -14.67
N GLN A 105 0.88 -5.43 -13.94
CA GLN A 105 -0.51 -5.63 -14.36
C GLN A 105 -0.89 -4.78 -15.58
N ILE A 106 -0.39 -3.55 -15.68
CA ILE A 106 -0.58 -2.68 -16.84
C ILE A 106 0.03 -3.32 -18.09
N ASP A 107 1.20 -3.94 -17.95
CA ASP A 107 1.85 -4.67 -19.05
C ASP A 107 1.02 -5.88 -19.49
N ILE A 108 0.48 -6.66 -18.57
CA ILE A 108 -0.40 -7.80 -18.86
C ILE A 108 -1.68 -7.31 -19.54
N LEU A 109 -2.35 -6.27 -19.02
CA LEU A 109 -3.55 -5.69 -19.64
C LEU A 109 -3.27 -5.19 -21.07
N SER A 110 -2.09 -4.64 -21.31
CA SER A 110 -1.69 -4.12 -22.62
C SER A 110 -1.49 -5.21 -23.67
N LYS A 111 -1.00 -6.39 -23.24
CA LYS A 111 -0.64 -7.50 -24.13
C LYS A 111 -1.80 -8.49 -24.31
N GLU A 112 -2.45 -8.87 -23.22
CA GLU A 112 -3.36 -10.01 -23.16
C GLU A 112 -4.85 -9.62 -23.04
N TYR A 113 -5.16 -8.41 -22.51
CA TYR A 113 -6.54 -7.96 -22.24
C TYR A 113 -6.76 -6.55 -22.80
N LYS A 114 -6.57 -6.41 -24.13
CA LYS A 114 -6.60 -5.11 -24.82
C LYS A 114 -7.98 -4.44 -24.78
N GLU A 115 -9.03 -5.20 -24.56
CA GLU A 115 -10.40 -4.74 -24.38
C GLU A 115 -10.64 -4.02 -23.05
N GLU A 116 -9.85 -4.31 -22.02
CA GLU A 116 -9.96 -3.75 -20.67
C GLU A 116 -9.34 -2.33 -20.56
N LYS A 117 -9.70 -1.45 -21.48
CA LYS A 117 -9.10 -0.10 -21.59
C LYS A 117 -9.35 0.77 -20.38
N GLU A 118 -10.56 0.73 -19.82
CA GLU A 118 -10.93 1.53 -18.65
C GLU A 118 -10.23 1.03 -17.40
N LEU A 119 -10.13 -0.29 -17.22
CA LEU A 119 -9.38 -0.88 -16.12
C LEU A 119 -7.90 -0.51 -16.20
N LYS A 120 -7.31 -0.60 -17.39
CA LYS A 120 -5.92 -0.20 -17.63
C LYS A 120 -5.69 1.28 -17.28
N LYS A 121 -6.60 2.16 -17.72
CA LYS A 121 -6.53 3.60 -17.40
C LYS A 121 -6.56 3.86 -15.90
N LYS A 122 -7.42 3.16 -15.17
CA LYS A 122 -7.46 3.23 -13.71
C LYS A 122 -6.17 2.75 -13.05
N PHE A 123 -5.60 1.64 -13.51
CA PHE A 123 -4.33 1.12 -12.97
C PHE A 123 -3.16 2.07 -13.24
N ILE A 124 -3.13 2.76 -14.39
CA ILE A 124 -2.13 3.79 -14.68
C ILE A 124 -2.27 4.94 -13.67
N LYS A 125 -3.50 5.45 -13.46
CA LYS A 125 -3.76 6.52 -12.49
C LYS A 125 -3.32 6.11 -11.08
N PHE A 126 -3.76 4.96 -10.59
CA PHE A 126 -3.40 4.48 -9.26
C PHE A 126 -1.89 4.31 -9.11
N ARG A 127 -1.23 3.71 -10.12
CA ARG A 127 0.24 3.61 -10.10
C ARG A 127 0.94 4.97 -9.98
N GLU A 128 0.44 5.99 -10.63
CA GLU A 128 0.97 7.35 -10.55
C GLU A 128 0.79 7.90 -9.12
N GLU A 129 -0.36 7.68 -8.50
CA GLU A 129 -0.65 8.08 -7.12
C GLU A 129 0.22 7.32 -6.10
N GLU A 130 0.46 6.00 -6.29
CA GLU A 130 1.41 5.24 -5.45
C GLU A 130 2.85 5.78 -5.53
N LEU A 131 3.29 6.15 -6.73
CA LEU A 131 4.61 6.76 -6.91
C LEU A 131 4.68 8.15 -6.27
N GLU A 132 3.59 8.89 -6.24
CA GLU A 132 3.50 10.18 -5.54
C GLU A 132 3.56 9.97 -4.02
N HIS A 133 2.85 8.99 -3.45
CA HIS A 133 2.96 8.61 -2.04
C HIS A 133 4.39 8.22 -1.68
N LYS A 134 5.04 7.40 -2.52
CA LYS A 134 6.44 7.03 -2.34
C LYS A 134 7.34 8.28 -2.30
N ASN A 135 7.24 9.17 -3.27
CA ASN A 135 8.05 10.38 -3.36
C ASN A 135 7.80 11.31 -2.16
N THR A 136 6.56 11.42 -1.71
CA THR A 136 6.18 12.17 -0.50
C THR A 136 6.88 11.58 0.72
N ALA A 137 6.83 10.26 0.89
CA ALA A 137 7.52 9.59 1.99
C ALA A 137 9.04 9.79 1.93
N GLU A 138 9.65 9.75 0.75
CA GLU A 138 11.08 10.04 0.56
C GLU A 138 11.42 11.47 0.97
N SER A 139 10.58 12.44 0.65
CA SER A 139 10.75 13.84 1.06
C SER A 139 10.66 14.04 2.58
N LEU A 140 9.92 13.18 3.28
CA LEU A 140 9.82 13.15 4.74
C LEU A 140 11.03 12.50 5.44
N GLY A 141 12.00 12.04 4.66
CA GLY A 141 13.26 11.47 5.14
C GLY A 141 13.31 9.95 5.13
N ALA A 142 12.47 9.29 4.32
CA ALA A 142 12.65 7.88 4.03
C ALA A 142 14.02 7.66 3.39
N ASN A 143 14.85 6.89 4.05
CA ASN A 143 16.20 6.58 3.57
C ASN A 143 16.55 5.18 4.10
N ASN A 144 17.16 4.37 3.26
CA ASN A 144 17.45 2.97 3.51
C ASN A 144 18.93 2.69 3.80
N ASP A 145 19.62 3.60 4.50
CA ASP A 145 21.00 3.40 4.94
C ASP A 145 21.11 2.63 6.28
N GLY A 146 22.20 1.94 6.47
CA GLY A 146 22.50 1.22 7.71
C GLY A 146 21.41 0.20 8.10
N LEU A 147 20.90 0.27 9.34
CA LEU A 147 19.86 -0.63 9.84
C LEU A 147 18.52 -0.45 9.11
N TYR A 148 18.27 0.73 8.56
CA TYR A 148 17.06 0.99 7.78
C TYR A 148 17.03 0.20 6.45
N SER A 149 18.19 -0.18 5.89
CA SER A 149 18.23 -1.06 4.72
C SER A 149 17.67 -2.46 5.00
N ILE A 150 17.86 -2.95 6.22
CA ILE A 150 17.30 -4.23 6.65
C ILE A 150 15.78 -4.10 6.80
N LEU A 151 15.31 -3.02 7.43
CA LEU A 151 13.89 -2.74 7.60
C LEU A 151 13.19 -2.61 6.24
N ASP A 152 13.76 -1.85 5.30
CA ASP A 152 13.28 -1.72 3.92
C ASP A 152 13.14 -3.09 3.24
N ALA A 153 14.20 -3.90 3.29
CA ALA A 153 14.19 -5.23 2.70
C ALA A 153 13.14 -6.15 3.33
N VAL A 154 12.96 -6.11 4.65
CA VAL A 154 11.93 -6.89 5.35
C VAL A 154 10.53 -6.46 4.92
N ILE A 155 10.26 -5.16 4.88
CA ILE A 155 8.94 -4.62 4.46
C ILE A 155 8.65 -5.01 3.01
N LYS A 156 9.58 -4.76 2.07
CA LYS A 156 9.40 -5.10 0.65
C LYS A 156 9.17 -6.60 0.44
N ASN A 157 9.94 -7.45 1.10
CA ASN A 157 9.79 -8.89 0.95
C ASN A 157 8.47 -9.41 1.58
N SER A 158 8.07 -8.89 2.73
CA SER A 158 6.79 -9.26 3.35
C SER A 158 5.60 -8.80 2.50
N SER A 159 5.64 -7.60 1.91
CA SER A 159 4.62 -7.09 0.99
C SER A 159 4.53 -7.97 -0.28
N LYS A 160 5.66 -8.31 -0.90
CA LYS A 160 5.70 -9.24 -2.05
C LYS A 160 5.14 -10.61 -1.69
N LEU A 161 5.44 -11.12 -0.50
CA LEU A 161 4.91 -12.39 -0.01
C LEU A 161 3.39 -12.31 0.19
N ALA A 162 2.89 -11.23 0.78
CA ALA A 162 1.45 -11.00 0.96
C ALA A 162 0.72 -10.97 -0.39
N ILE A 163 1.27 -10.28 -1.39
CA ILE A 163 0.77 -10.27 -2.78
C ILE A 163 0.74 -11.70 -3.35
N ALA A 164 1.83 -12.45 -3.22
CA ALA A 164 1.93 -13.80 -3.77
C ALA A 164 0.92 -14.77 -3.14
N ILE A 165 0.70 -14.66 -1.83
CA ILE A 165 -0.27 -15.48 -1.10
C ILE A 165 -1.71 -15.07 -1.47
N SER A 166 -2.01 -13.78 -1.54
CA SER A 166 -3.35 -13.28 -1.91
C SER A 166 -3.76 -13.61 -3.36
N LYS A 167 -2.80 -13.95 -4.22
CA LYS A 167 -3.09 -14.51 -5.56
C LYS A 167 -3.74 -15.88 -5.50
N LYS A 168 -3.44 -16.68 -4.45
CA LYS A 168 -3.90 -18.08 -4.33
C LYS A 168 -5.17 -18.21 -3.49
N TYR A 169 -5.26 -17.45 -2.44
CA TYR A 169 -6.29 -17.55 -1.40
C TYR A 169 -7.10 -16.25 -1.30
#